data_f68253341288a44dcef1aa541f2dd889
#
_entry.id   f68253341288a44dcef1aa541f2dd889
#
_cell.length_a   1.000
_cell.length_b   1.000
_cell.length_c   1.000
_cell.angle_alpha   90.00
_cell.angle_beta   90.00
_cell.angle_gamma   90.00
#
_symmetry.space_group_name_H-M   'P 1'
#
loop_
_entity.id
_entity.type
_entity.pdbx_description
1 polymer ?
#
loop_
_entity_poly.entity_id
_entity_poly.type
_entity_poly.pdbx_seq_one_letter_code
_entity_poly.pdbx_strand_id
1 'polypeptide(L)'
;MTALEAALRYPGRGWSVLPCRDKVPLVRGGVHAATRDLRTIERWWHTWPQANVAIACGAPSGIVVVDIDAPSQVPELLDLQTLTASTPSGGRHLYFRYAQGIRNRVFDWGELRSDGLYVVAPPASGREWISNSVIADVPEHLARIVFNDQTVTSLPPMEWADAIADHNKTVARWSREESFALIAYRNATSRVLNAKHRMIALNAETYALGRLVGRGWIARSDVVRGMETASRHNGLIAKRGLGVIRAVILGALAKGAARPYPDLTSREVTVGVATIALSSWR
;
A
#
# COMPACT_ATOMS: atom_id res chain seq x y z
N MET A 1 26.54 -8.50 -13.50
CA MET A 1 26.31 -7.45 -12.47
C MET A 1 25.81 -8.12 -11.22
N THR A 2 26.51 -7.96 -10.10
CA THR A 2 26.10 -8.48 -8.78
C THR A 2 25.03 -7.60 -8.15
N ALA A 3 24.35 -8.09 -7.09
CA ALA A 3 23.37 -7.30 -6.35
C ALA A 3 24.00 -6.04 -5.70
N LEU A 4 25.24 -6.15 -5.20
CA LEU A 4 25.98 -5.00 -4.67
C LEU A 4 26.28 -3.96 -5.75
N GLU A 5 26.79 -4.40 -6.92
CA GLU A 5 27.05 -3.49 -8.03
C GLU A 5 25.79 -2.76 -8.48
N ALA A 6 24.64 -3.45 -8.52
CA ALA A 6 23.36 -2.82 -8.82
C ALA A 6 22.92 -1.83 -7.74
N ALA A 7 23.04 -2.23 -6.47
CA ALA A 7 22.70 -1.38 -5.34
C ALA A 7 23.52 -0.08 -5.31
N LEU A 8 24.78 -0.12 -5.74
CA LEU A 8 25.65 1.06 -5.84
C LEU A 8 25.37 1.91 -7.09
N ARG A 9 24.81 1.32 -8.16
CA ARG A 9 24.44 2.05 -9.38
C ARG A 9 23.07 2.70 -9.34
N TYR A 10 22.11 2.12 -8.64
CA TYR A 10 20.74 2.64 -8.59
C TYR A 10 20.61 4.03 -7.98
N PRO A 11 21.39 4.43 -6.96
CA PRO A 11 21.45 5.82 -6.49
C PRO A 11 21.76 6.85 -7.58
N GLY A 12 22.61 6.50 -8.56
CA GLY A 12 22.91 7.35 -9.72
C GLY A 12 21.70 7.61 -10.65
N ARG A 13 20.66 6.78 -10.55
CA ARG A 13 19.36 7.00 -11.20
C ARG A 13 18.36 7.75 -10.31
N GLY A 14 18.77 8.16 -9.11
CA GLY A 14 17.89 8.78 -8.11
C GLY A 14 17.11 7.77 -7.27
N TRP A 15 17.41 6.47 -7.33
CA TRP A 15 16.65 5.43 -6.65
C TRP A 15 17.21 5.13 -5.26
N SER A 16 16.33 5.11 -4.28
CA SER A 16 16.63 4.68 -2.91
C SER A 16 16.49 3.17 -2.80
N VAL A 17 17.54 2.50 -2.31
CA VAL A 17 17.61 1.03 -2.26
C VAL A 17 17.63 0.50 -0.84
N LEU A 18 17.27 -0.78 -0.70
CA LEU A 18 17.37 -1.51 0.55
C LEU A 18 17.67 -3.00 0.28
N PRO A 19 18.38 -3.71 1.21
CA PRO A 19 18.65 -5.12 1.08
C PRO A 19 17.45 -5.96 1.51
N CYS A 20 17.16 -7.03 0.73
CA CYS A 20 16.09 -7.97 1.03
C CYS A 20 16.59 -9.43 0.99
N ARG A 21 16.04 -10.27 1.87
CA ARG A 21 16.09 -11.73 1.69
C ARG A 21 14.80 -12.14 1.00
N ASP A 22 14.92 -12.72 -0.19
CA ASP A 22 13.77 -12.88 -1.10
C ASP A 22 13.04 -11.55 -1.32
N LYS A 23 11.86 -11.40 -0.71
CA LYS A 23 11.08 -10.15 -0.74
C LYS A 23 11.03 -9.46 0.63
N VAL A 24 11.73 -9.95 1.67
CA VAL A 24 11.65 -9.43 3.05
C VAL A 24 12.82 -8.51 3.32
N PRO A 25 12.59 -7.24 3.74
CA PRO A 25 13.65 -6.31 4.11
C PRO A 25 14.51 -6.86 5.26
N LEU A 26 15.83 -6.70 5.15
CA LEU A 26 16.79 -7.10 6.18
C LEU A 26 17.10 -5.97 7.18
N VAL A 27 16.72 -4.74 6.84
CA VAL A 27 16.96 -3.55 7.66
C VAL A 27 15.76 -3.21 8.53
N ARG A 28 16.04 -2.74 9.75
CA ARG A 28 15.01 -2.21 10.65
C ARG A 28 14.37 -0.97 9.99
N GLY A 29 13.04 -0.89 10.03
CA GLY A 29 12.29 0.17 9.36
C GLY A 29 11.86 -0.17 7.93
N GLY A 30 12.33 -1.31 7.36
CA GLY A 30 11.87 -1.80 6.05
C GLY A 30 12.09 -0.77 4.95
N VAL A 31 11.07 -0.52 4.14
CA VAL A 31 11.13 0.43 3.01
C VAL A 31 11.50 1.87 3.44
N HIS A 32 11.15 2.26 4.66
CA HIS A 32 11.46 3.61 5.18
C HIS A 32 12.96 3.80 5.48
N ALA A 33 13.74 2.72 5.57
CA ALA A 33 15.19 2.77 5.69
C ALA A 33 15.90 2.87 4.34
N ALA A 34 15.17 2.77 3.21
CA ALA A 34 15.76 2.84 1.87
C ALA A 34 16.59 4.13 1.70
N THR A 35 17.77 4.01 1.11
CA THR A 35 18.73 5.11 1.03
C THR A 35 19.44 5.18 -0.33
N ARG A 36 20.04 6.34 -0.61
CA ARG A 36 20.98 6.55 -1.71
C ARG A 36 22.42 6.77 -1.21
N ASP A 37 22.63 6.70 0.12
CA ASP A 37 23.96 6.83 0.71
C ASP A 37 24.81 5.58 0.45
N LEU A 38 25.83 5.73 -0.39
CA LEU A 38 26.68 4.64 -0.85
C LEU A 38 27.40 3.93 0.30
N ARG A 39 27.83 4.67 1.32
CA ARG A 39 28.53 4.08 2.49
C ARG A 39 27.59 3.16 3.29
N THR A 40 26.32 3.55 3.43
CA THR A 40 25.32 2.73 4.10
C THR A 40 24.99 1.49 3.27
N ILE A 41 24.89 1.64 1.94
CA ILE A 41 24.66 0.52 1.00
C ILE A 41 25.83 -0.47 1.09
N GLU A 42 27.07 -0.04 1.01
CA GLU A 42 28.24 -0.90 1.15
C GLU A 42 28.24 -1.70 2.47
N ARG A 43 27.96 -1.03 3.60
CA ARG A 43 27.85 -1.70 4.91
C ARG A 43 26.76 -2.77 4.92
N TRP A 44 25.62 -2.51 4.28
CA TRP A 44 24.54 -3.48 4.22
C TRP A 44 24.95 -4.74 3.45
N TRP A 45 25.56 -4.59 2.28
CA TRP A 45 26.01 -5.75 1.50
C TRP A 45 27.24 -6.42 2.08
N HIS A 46 28.06 -5.71 2.86
CA HIS A 46 29.09 -6.34 3.68
C HIS A 46 28.45 -7.26 4.75
N THR A 47 27.35 -6.82 5.37
CA THR A 47 26.64 -7.60 6.39
C THR A 47 25.82 -8.73 5.78
N TRP A 48 25.20 -8.48 4.60
CA TRP A 48 24.32 -9.42 3.90
C TRP A 48 24.75 -9.57 2.43
N PRO A 49 25.86 -10.27 2.13
CA PRO A 49 26.41 -10.35 0.76
C PRO A 49 25.47 -10.98 -0.27
N GLN A 50 24.55 -11.84 0.17
CA GLN A 50 23.56 -12.53 -0.67
C GLN A 50 22.20 -11.79 -0.75
N ALA A 51 22.11 -10.59 -0.20
CA ALA A 51 20.86 -9.84 -0.25
C ALA A 51 20.49 -9.46 -1.68
N ASN A 52 19.20 -9.60 -2.01
CA ASN A 52 18.62 -8.98 -3.19
C ASN A 52 18.55 -7.45 -3.00
N VAL A 53 18.69 -6.72 -4.10
CA VAL A 53 18.44 -5.27 -4.09
C VAL A 53 16.96 -4.99 -4.33
N ALA A 54 16.36 -4.20 -3.44
CA ALA A 54 15.02 -3.66 -3.65
C ALA A 54 15.08 -2.13 -3.82
N ILE A 55 14.15 -1.58 -4.57
CA ILE A 55 14.01 -0.15 -4.84
C ILE A 55 12.71 0.33 -4.18
N ALA A 56 12.79 1.36 -3.35
CA ALA A 56 11.61 2.02 -2.79
C ALA A 56 10.84 2.73 -3.90
N CYS A 57 9.52 2.54 -3.95
CA CYS A 57 8.65 3.23 -4.88
C CYS A 57 8.19 4.58 -4.31
N GLY A 58 7.56 5.39 -5.16
CA GLY A 58 7.03 6.70 -4.80
C GLY A 58 8.09 7.81 -4.81
N ALA A 59 7.85 8.82 -4.01
CA ALA A 59 8.71 10.01 -3.90
C ALA A 59 10.20 9.71 -3.59
N PRO A 60 10.56 8.70 -2.76
CA PRO A 60 11.97 8.39 -2.46
C PRO A 60 12.83 8.07 -3.67
N SER A 61 12.24 7.50 -4.73
CA SER A 61 12.94 7.11 -5.95
C SER A 61 12.42 7.79 -7.22
N GLY A 62 11.35 8.58 -7.11
CA GLY A 62 10.72 9.23 -8.25
C GLY A 62 10.09 8.25 -9.25
N ILE A 63 9.72 7.04 -8.80
CA ILE A 63 9.12 6.00 -9.64
C ILE A 63 7.89 5.38 -9.01
N VAL A 64 6.97 4.93 -9.86
CA VAL A 64 5.92 3.97 -9.51
C VAL A 64 6.12 2.72 -10.35
N VAL A 65 5.69 1.58 -9.82
CA VAL A 65 5.83 0.30 -10.51
C VAL A 65 4.47 -0.37 -10.62
N VAL A 66 4.09 -0.71 -11.85
CA VAL A 66 2.97 -1.60 -12.13
C VAL A 66 3.52 -3.02 -12.10
N ASP A 67 3.15 -3.77 -11.08
CA ASP A 67 3.52 -5.17 -10.87
C ASP A 67 2.39 -6.04 -11.44
N ILE A 68 2.63 -6.65 -12.60
CA ILE A 68 1.67 -7.49 -13.34
C ILE A 68 1.94 -8.94 -13.00
N ASP A 69 1.05 -9.56 -12.22
CA ASP A 69 1.12 -10.97 -11.85
C ASP A 69 0.47 -11.89 -12.90
N ALA A 70 -0.53 -11.39 -13.63
CA ALA A 70 -1.27 -12.12 -14.66
C ALA A 70 -1.24 -11.40 -16.02
N PRO A 71 -0.12 -11.48 -16.77
CA PRO A 71 0.07 -10.75 -18.03
C PRO A 71 -0.99 -11.01 -19.08
N SER A 72 -1.55 -12.22 -19.13
CA SER A 72 -2.60 -12.59 -20.09
C SER A 72 -3.93 -11.84 -19.89
N GLN A 73 -4.14 -11.25 -18.72
CA GLN A 73 -5.36 -10.47 -18.44
C GLN A 73 -5.25 -9.02 -18.89
N VAL A 74 -4.05 -8.52 -19.16
CA VAL A 74 -3.77 -7.12 -19.50
C VAL A 74 -2.70 -7.01 -20.58
N PRO A 75 -2.90 -7.67 -21.74
CA PRO A 75 -1.90 -7.69 -22.81
C PRO A 75 -1.53 -6.28 -23.29
N GLU A 76 -2.47 -5.34 -23.24
CA GLU A 76 -2.27 -3.94 -23.63
C GLU A 76 -1.23 -3.22 -22.76
N LEU A 77 -1.03 -3.65 -21.51
CA LEU A 77 0.00 -3.09 -20.64
C LEU A 77 1.40 -3.57 -20.99
N LEU A 78 1.51 -4.73 -21.64
CA LEU A 78 2.80 -5.31 -22.04
C LEU A 78 3.43 -4.57 -23.22
N ASP A 79 2.64 -3.86 -24.01
CA ASP A 79 3.09 -3.08 -25.17
C ASP A 79 3.60 -1.69 -24.79
N LEU A 80 3.48 -1.31 -23.52
CA LEU A 80 3.91 -0.01 -23.05
C LEU A 80 5.43 0.12 -23.08
N GLN A 81 5.91 1.17 -23.77
CA GLN A 81 7.34 1.46 -23.93
C GLN A 81 7.87 2.16 -22.69
N THR A 82 8.24 1.38 -21.68
CA THR A 82 8.89 1.86 -20.47
C THR A 82 9.91 0.84 -19.97
N LEU A 83 10.75 1.23 -19.01
CA LEU A 83 11.69 0.32 -18.37
C LEU A 83 10.91 -0.84 -17.74
N THR A 84 11.26 -2.07 -18.10
CA THR A 84 10.52 -3.26 -17.70
C THR A 84 11.47 -4.34 -17.22
N ALA A 85 11.09 -5.03 -16.14
CA ALA A 85 11.76 -6.21 -15.62
C ALA A 85 10.82 -7.42 -15.59
N SER A 86 11.38 -8.62 -15.77
CA SER A 86 10.68 -9.90 -15.53
C SER A 86 10.53 -10.17 -14.03
N THR A 87 9.54 -11.00 -13.67
CA THR A 87 9.41 -11.58 -12.32
C THR A 87 9.52 -13.11 -12.37
N PRO A 88 9.87 -13.79 -11.25
CA PRO A 88 10.02 -15.24 -11.23
C PRO A 88 8.75 -16.04 -11.57
N SER A 89 7.59 -15.42 -11.38
CA SER A 89 6.28 -16.01 -11.70
C SER A 89 5.85 -15.84 -13.17
N GLY A 90 6.72 -15.26 -14.02
CA GLY A 90 6.39 -14.94 -15.41
C GLY A 90 5.67 -13.60 -15.59
N GLY A 91 5.47 -12.86 -14.51
CA GLY A 91 4.92 -11.50 -14.53
C GLY A 91 5.91 -10.44 -15.01
N ARG A 92 5.53 -9.19 -14.85
CA ARG A 92 6.30 -8.01 -15.29
C ARG A 92 6.24 -6.89 -14.24
N HIS A 93 7.36 -6.20 -14.05
CA HIS A 93 7.41 -4.88 -13.38
C HIS A 93 7.60 -3.81 -14.45
N LEU A 94 6.62 -2.95 -14.65
CA LEU A 94 6.71 -1.78 -15.53
C LEU A 94 6.97 -0.55 -14.67
N TYR A 95 8.05 0.17 -14.96
CA TYR A 95 8.50 1.33 -14.19
C TYR A 95 8.05 2.61 -14.89
N PHE A 96 7.37 3.49 -14.15
CA PHE A 96 6.91 4.80 -14.63
C PHE A 96 7.41 5.91 -13.71
N ARG A 97 7.45 7.15 -14.20
CA ARG A 97 7.75 8.31 -13.36
C ARG A 97 6.67 8.49 -12.30
N TYR A 98 7.12 8.76 -11.08
CA TYR A 98 6.21 9.12 -10.01
C TYR A 98 5.63 10.51 -10.26
N ALA A 99 4.33 10.66 -10.10
CA ALA A 99 3.65 11.94 -10.00
C ALA A 99 2.94 12.05 -8.65
N GLN A 100 2.94 13.22 -8.06
CA GLN A 100 2.29 13.45 -6.79
C GLN A 100 0.80 13.08 -6.85
N GLY A 101 0.32 12.35 -5.86
CA GLY A 101 -1.06 11.89 -5.83
C GLY A 101 -1.28 10.45 -6.33
N ILE A 102 -0.29 9.83 -6.97
CA ILE A 102 -0.36 8.40 -7.31
C ILE A 102 -0.33 7.56 -6.03
N ARG A 103 -1.35 6.72 -5.86
CA ARG A 103 -1.51 5.86 -4.68
C ARG A 103 -1.33 4.39 -5.04
N ASN A 104 -0.94 3.59 -4.04
CA ASN A 104 -0.93 2.14 -4.15
C ASN A 104 -2.33 1.62 -4.49
N ARG A 105 -2.40 0.66 -5.43
CA ARG A 105 -3.65 0.05 -5.84
C ARG A 105 -3.46 -1.43 -6.17
N VAL A 106 -4.44 -2.24 -5.83
CA VAL A 106 -4.47 -3.66 -6.16
C VAL A 106 -5.54 -3.89 -7.22
N PHE A 107 -5.20 -4.72 -8.20
CA PHE A 107 -6.07 -5.18 -9.29
C PHE A 107 -6.12 -6.71 -9.27
N ASP A 108 -7.05 -7.30 -9.99
CA ASP A 108 -7.14 -8.77 -10.10
C ASP A 108 -5.92 -9.37 -10.81
N TRP A 109 -5.26 -8.60 -11.66
CA TRP A 109 -4.08 -8.99 -12.46
C TRP A 109 -2.74 -8.53 -11.88
N GLY A 110 -2.72 -7.76 -10.78
CA GLY A 110 -1.48 -7.24 -10.21
C GLY A 110 -1.68 -6.06 -9.26
N GLU A 111 -0.67 -5.21 -9.13
CA GLU A 111 -0.76 -4.03 -8.27
C GLU A 111 0.07 -2.84 -8.78
N LEU A 112 -0.36 -1.63 -8.43
CA LEU A 112 0.43 -0.42 -8.55
C LEU A 112 1.13 -0.15 -7.22
N ARG A 113 2.45 -0.07 -7.26
CA ARG A 113 3.31 0.21 -6.11
C ARG A 113 3.83 1.63 -6.17
N SER A 114 3.50 2.43 -5.18
CA SER A 114 3.92 3.81 -5.00
C SER A 114 4.49 4.01 -3.59
N ASP A 115 4.26 5.16 -2.97
CA ASP A 115 4.80 5.51 -1.64
C ASP A 115 4.59 4.41 -0.59
N GLY A 116 5.64 4.15 0.19
CA GLY A 116 5.61 3.16 1.27
C GLY A 116 5.73 1.70 0.81
N LEU A 117 5.83 1.44 -0.50
CA LEU A 117 6.09 0.11 -1.05
C LEU A 117 7.46 0.07 -1.75
N TYR A 118 7.88 -1.13 -2.12
CA TYR A 118 9.13 -1.39 -2.84
C TYR A 118 8.97 -2.57 -3.77
N VAL A 119 9.89 -2.71 -4.71
CA VAL A 119 10.03 -3.87 -5.57
C VAL A 119 11.43 -4.43 -5.47
N VAL A 120 11.56 -5.76 -5.51
CA VAL A 120 12.87 -6.40 -5.71
C VAL A 120 13.21 -6.23 -7.19
N ALA A 121 14.36 -5.63 -7.45
CA ALA A 121 14.83 -5.30 -8.78
C ALA A 121 15.93 -6.26 -9.26
N PRO A 122 16.18 -6.37 -10.57
CA PRO A 122 17.37 -7.06 -11.09
C PRO A 122 18.68 -6.44 -10.54
N PRO A 123 19.75 -7.24 -10.37
CA PRO A 123 19.78 -8.70 -10.53
C PRO A 123 19.23 -9.39 -9.29
N ALA A 124 18.30 -10.31 -9.49
CA ALA A 124 17.82 -11.21 -8.46
C ALA A 124 17.31 -12.47 -9.16
N SER A 125 17.24 -13.60 -8.46
CA SER A 125 16.78 -14.85 -9.05
C SER A 125 15.46 -14.69 -9.78
N GLY A 126 15.42 -15.02 -11.06
CA GLY A 126 14.26 -14.92 -11.95
C GLY A 126 13.83 -13.49 -12.29
N ARG A 127 14.68 -12.47 -12.05
CA ARG A 127 14.44 -11.07 -12.40
C ARG A 127 15.54 -10.54 -13.30
N GLU A 128 15.13 -10.05 -14.45
CA GLU A 128 16.01 -9.46 -15.45
C GLU A 128 15.39 -8.21 -16.04
N TRP A 129 16.23 -7.24 -16.42
CA TRP A 129 15.76 -6.13 -17.24
C TRP A 129 15.49 -6.65 -18.65
N ILE A 130 14.24 -6.61 -19.09
CA ILE A 130 13.81 -7.08 -20.41
C ILE A 130 13.59 -5.93 -21.40
N SER A 131 13.67 -4.68 -20.95
CA SER A 131 13.78 -3.51 -21.78
C SER A 131 14.86 -2.56 -21.25
N ASN A 132 15.46 -1.78 -22.16
CA ASN A 132 16.36 -0.68 -21.84
C ASN A 132 15.69 0.67 -22.09
N SER A 133 14.38 0.70 -22.17
CA SER A 133 13.61 1.92 -22.43
C SER A 133 13.80 2.95 -21.32
N VAL A 134 13.64 4.22 -21.67
CA VAL A 134 13.56 5.31 -20.69
C VAL A 134 12.29 5.10 -19.86
N ILE A 135 12.38 5.44 -18.58
CA ILE A 135 11.19 5.44 -17.70
C ILE A 135 10.21 6.47 -18.24
N ALA A 136 9.06 6.00 -18.70
CA ALA A 136 8.00 6.83 -19.26
C ALA A 136 7.16 7.48 -18.14
N ASP A 137 6.40 8.50 -18.51
CA ASP A 137 5.30 8.99 -17.68
C ASP A 137 4.17 7.94 -17.67
N VAL A 138 3.37 7.93 -16.62
CA VAL A 138 2.20 7.04 -16.57
C VAL A 138 1.25 7.42 -17.72
N PRO A 139 0.95 6.52 -18.66
CA PRO A 139 0.07 6.82 -19.78
C PRO A 139 -1.32 7.23 -19.31
N GLU A 140 -1.98 8.11 -20.07
CA GLU A 140 -3.29 8.66 -19.68
C GLU A 140 -4.35 7.57 -19.44
N HIS A 141 -4.38 6.53 -20.27
CA HIS A 141 -5.32 5.42 -20.09
C HIS A 141 -5.05 4.62 -18.81
N LEU A 142 -3.77 4.40 -18.47
CA LEU A 142 -3.39 3.79 -17.22
C LEU A 142 -3.61 4.77 -16.06
N ALA A 143 -3.33 6.05 -16.26
CA ALA A 143 -3.64 7.10 -15.30
C ALA A 143 -5.13 7.14 -14.97
N ARG A 144 -6.02 7.01 -15.95
CA ARG A 144 -7.48 6.90 -15.73
C ARG A 144 -7.85 5.68 -14.89
N ILE A 145 -7.22 4.53 -15.10
CA ILE A 145 -7.43 3.33 -14.28
C ILE A 145 -6.86 3.53 -12.87
N VAL A 146 -5.72 4.19 -12.75
CA VAL A 146 -4.99 4.38 -11.50
C VAL A 146 -5.50 5.57 -10.69
N PHE A 147 -5.93 6.66 -11.36
CA PHE A 147 -6.46 7.87 -10.75
C PHE A 147 -7.99 7.92 -10.75
N ASN A 148 -8.65 7.11 -11.61
CA ASN A 148 -10.09 7.11 -11.68
C ASN A 148 -10.66 6.39 -10.46
N ASP A 149 -11.25 7.16 -9.57
CA ASP A 149 -12.00 6.69 -8.41
C ASP A 149 -13.23 5.84 -8.77
N GLN A 150 -13.48 5.65 -10.08
CA GLN A 150 -14.65 4.95 -10.62
C GLN A 150 -14.54 3.43 -10.71
N THR A 151 -13.36 2.82 -10.44
CA THR A 151 -13.28 1.36 -10.28
C THR A 151 -13.47 0.90 -8.84
N VAL A 152 -13.90 1.77 -7.95
CA VAL A 152 -14.63 1.41 -6.72
C VAL A 152 -16.12 1.19 -7.05
N THR A 153 -16.44 0.69 -8.24
CA THR A 153 -17.81 0.43 -8.70
C THR A 153 -18.44 -0.83 -8.09
N SER A 154 -18.02 -1.23 -6.92
CA SER A 154 -18.81 -2.17 -6.10
C SER A 154 -18.79 -1.81 -4.61
N LEU A 155 -18.36 -0.61 -4.25
CA LEU A 155 -18.80 -0.01 -3.00
C LEU A 155 -20.21 0.54 -3.21
N PRO A 156 -21.11 0.43 -2.22
CA PRO A 156 -22.49 0.87 -2.39
C PRO A 156 -22.54 2.32 -2.87
N PRO A 157 -23.53 2.64 -3.73
CA PRO A 157 -23.54 3.89 -4.45
C PRO A 157 -23.65 5.09 -3.52
N MET A 158 -22.86 6.09 -3.83
CA MET A 158 -23.21 7.50 -3.77
C MET A 158 -23.17 8.28 -2.47
N GLU A 159 -23.37 7.73 -1.30
CA GLU A 159 -23.31 8.56 -0.07
C GLU A 159 -21.87 8.95 0.34
N TRP A 160 -20.86 8.27 -0.23
CA TRP A 160 -19.46 8.51 0.06
C TRP A 160 -18.75 9.40 -0.96
N ALA A 161 -19.19 9.38 -2.22
CA ALA A 161 -18.66 10.29 -3.25
C ALA A 161 -19.08 11.72 -2.98
N ASP A 162 -20.34 11.92 -2.55
CA ASP A 162 -20.86 13.21 -2.11
C ASP A 162 -20.22 13.66 -0.78
N ALA A 163 -19.94 12.72 0.15
CA ALA A 163 -19.18 13.02 1.36
C ALA A 163 -17.72 13.40 1.06
N ILE A 164 -17.10 12.89 -0.02
CA ILE A 164 -15.74 13.25 -0.42
C ILE A 164 -15.72 14.53 -1.28
N ALA A 165 -16.71 14.76 -2.12
CA ALA A 165 -16.86 16.02 -2.86
C ALA A 165 -17.25 17.18 -1.94
N ASP A 166 -18.07 16.93 -0.95
CA ASP A 166 -18.37 17.84 0.15
C ASP A 166 -17.21 17.95 1.15
N HIS A 167 -16.29 16.97 1.16
CA HIS A 167 -15.10 16.94 2.01
C HIS A 167 -14.19 18.16 1.82
N ASN A 168 -14.00 18.65 0.61
CA ASN A 168 -13.23 19.87 0.35
C ASN A 168 -13.94 21.14 0.86
N LYS A 169 -15.25 21.06 1.13
CA LYS A 169 -16.03 22.12 1.77
C LYS A 169 -16.25 21.89 3.27
N THR A 170 -16.09 20.65 3.76
CA THR A 170 -16.51 20.23 5.11
C THR A 170 -15.33 19.83 6.01
N VAL A 171 -14.06 19.86 5.53
CA VAL A 171 -12.85 19.61 6.35
C VAL A 171 -12.77 20.51 7.59
N ALA A 172 -13.44 21.66 7.58
CA ALA A 172 -13.56 22.55 8.73
C ALA A 172 -14.51 22.04 9.86
N ARG A 173 -15.16 20.88 9.70
CA ARG A 173 -16.17 20.36 10.63
C ARG A 173 -15.82 19.08 11.36
N TRP A 174 -14.77 18.35 10.95
CA TRP A 174 -14.43 17.09 11.60
C TRP A 174 -13.45 17.31 12.75
N SER A 175 -13.72 16.65 13.86
CA SER A 175 -12.79 16.63 14.97
C SER A 175 -11.48 15.91 14.56
N ARG A 176 -10.41 16.16 15.32
CA ARG A 176 -9.13 15.48 15.17
C ARG A 176 -9.30 13.96 15.28
N GLU A 177 -10.15 13.52 16.17
CA GLU A 177 -10.47 12.13 16.49
C GLU A 177 -11.21 11.46 15.34
N GLU A 178 -12.18 12.12 14.74
CA GLU A 178 -12.92 11.61 13.58
C GLU A 178 -12.01 11.48 12.37
N SER A 179 -11.15 12.45 12.12
CA SER A 179 -10.15 12.40 11.05
C SER A 179 -9.17 11.24 11.23
N PHE A 180 -8.67 11.03 12.46
CA PHE A 180 -7.83 9.89 12.81
C PHE A 180 -8.55 8.57 12.59
N ALA A 181 -9.79 8.45 13.04
CA ALA A 181 -10.59 7.24 12.90
C ALA A 181 -10.88 6.90 11.43
N LEU A 182 -11.13 7.89 10.58
CA LEU A 182 -11.32 7.68 9.14
C LEU A 182 -10.07 7.15 8.46
N ILE A 183 -8.90 7.72 8.77
CA ILE A 183 -7.61 7.25 8.24
C ILE A 183 -7.34 5.81 8.71
N ALA A 184 -7.56 5.53 9.99
CA ALA A 184 -7.40 4.19 10.56
C ALA A 184 -8.33 3.18 9.88
N TYR A 185 -9.58 3.55 9.63
CA TYR A 185 -10.57 2.72 8.94
C TYR A 185 -10.16 2.39 7.50
N ARG A 186 -9.74 3.40 6.72
CA ARG A 186 -9.26 3.20 5.34
C ARG A 186 -8.06 2.25 5.29
N ASN A 187 -7.10 2.44 6.19
CA ASN A 187 -5.90 1.61 6.27
C ASN A 187 -6.25 0.17 6.69
N ALA A 188 -7.16 -0.01 7.64
CA ALA A 188 -7.60 -1.32 8.10
C ALA A 188 -8.34 -2.10 7.01
N THR A 189 -9.27 -1.46 6.30
CA THR A 189 -9.99 -2.10 5.18
C THR A 189 -9.04 -2.50 4.05
N SER A 190 -8.07 -1.67 3.70
CA SER A 190 -7.04 -1.99 2.71
C SER A 190 -6.18 -3.17 3.16
N ARG A 191 -5.75 -3.22 4.44
CA ARG A 191 -4.98 -4.36 4.96
C ARG A 191 -5.76 -5.67 4.95
N VAL A 192 -7.06 -5.64 5.27
CA VAL A 192 -7.91 -6.84 5.19
C VAL A 192 -8.09 -7.30 3.75
N LEU A 193 -8.32 -6.37 2.83
CA LEU A 193 -8.49 -6.66 1.41
C LEU A 193 -7.27 -7.40 0.84
N ASN A 194 -6.05 -6.94 1.18
CA ASN A 194 -4.79 -7.39 0.59
C ASN A 194 -4.06 -8.47 1.42
N ALA A 195 -4.66 -8.98 2.48
CA ALA A 195 -3.99 -9.88 3.41
C ALA A 195 -3.82 -11.29 2.85
N LYS A 196 -2.60 -11.85 2.94
CA LYS A 196 -2.35 -13.28 2.72
C LYS A 196 -3.09 -14.15 3.76
N HIS A 197 -3.03 -13.76 5.03
CA HIS A 197 -3.72 -14.42 6.15
C HIS A 197 -5.02 -13.70 6.49
N ARG A 198 -5.98 -13.76 5.56
CA ARG A 198 -7.22 -12.97 5.54
C ARG A 198 -8.00 -12.97 6.86
N MET A 199 -8.16 -14.12 7.50
CA MET A 199 -8.92 -14.25 8.76
C MET A 199 -8.20 -13.58 9.93
N ILE A 200 -6.86 -13.72 9.99
CA ILE A 200 -6.03 -13.08 11.02
C ILE A 200 -6.10 -11.56 10.87
N ALA A 201 -5.92 -11.06 9.64
CA ALA A 201 -6.02 -9.64 9.34
C ALA A 201 -7.41 -9.10 9.66
N LEU A 202 -8.47 -9.77 9.22
CA LEU A 202 -9.85 -9.37 9.54
C LEU A 202 -10.05 -9.22 11.05
N ASN A 203 -9.65 -10.21 11.83
CA ASN A 203 -9.82 -10.17 13.29
C ASN A 203 -9.00 -9.04 13.94
N ALA A 204 -7.73 -8.90 13.56
CA ALA A 204 -6.82 -7.90 14.12
C ALA A 204 -7.25 -6.46 13.78
N GLU A 205 -7.56 -6.21 12.51
CA GLU A 205 -7.95 -4.88 12.05
C GLU A 205 -9.33 -4.48 12.61
N THR A 206 -10.26 -5.42 12.66
CA THR A 206 -11.58 -5.18 13.25
C THR A 206 -11.48 -4.90 14.76
N TYR A 207 -10.60 -5.60 15.47
CA TYR A 207 -10.33 -5.31 16.89
C TYR A 207 -9.78 -3.88 17.06
N ALA A 208 -8.80 -3.49 16.25
CA ALA A 208 -8.22 -2.16 16.30
C ALA A 208 -9.26 -1.06 16.06
N LEU A 209 -10.14 -1.23 15.06
CA LEU A 209 -11.25 -0.31 14.80
C LEU A 209 -12.29 -0.34 15.92
N GLY A 210 -12.50 -1.49 16.56
CA GLY A 210 -13.37 -1.61 17.71
C GLY A 210 -12.96 -0.66 18.85
N ARG A 211 -11.66 -0.44 19.05
CA ARG A 211 -11.15 0.50 20.06
C ARG A 211 -11.57 1.96 19.76
N LEU A 212 -11.67 2.32 18.48
CA LEU A 212 -12.16 3.64 18.05
C LEU A 212 -13.67 3.75 18.15
N VAL A 213 -14.39 2.65 17.89
CA VAL A 213 -15.85 2.58 18.13
C VAL A 213 -16.15 2.77 19.62
N GLY A 214 -15.35 2.20 20.53
CA GLY A 214 -15.47 2.38 21.97
C GLY A 214 -15.29 3.83 22.44
N ARG A 215 -14.62 4.67 21.62
CA ARG A 215 -14.48 6.13 21.84
C ARG A 215 -15.57 6.95 21.16
N GLY A 216 -16.41 6.33 20.36
CA GLY A 216 -17.40 7.05 19.53
C GLY A 216 -16.80 7.81 18.34
N TRP A 217 -15.52 7.58 18.00
CA TRP A 217 -14.83 8.28 16.91
C TRP A 217 -15.19 7.75 15.52
N ILE A 218 -15.79 6.57 15.45
CA ILE A 218 -16.33 5.96 14.22
C ILE A 218 -17.57 5.13 14.57
N ALA A 219 -18.56 5.13 13.70
CA ALA A 219 -19.77 4.36 13.91
C ALA A 219 -19.52 2.85 13.74
N ARG A 220 -20.10 2.04 14.64
CA ARG A 220 -20.01 0.58 14.58
C ARG A 220 -20.53 0.02 13.24
N SER A 221 -21.63 0.58 12.75
CA SER A 221 -22.26 0.20 11.48
C SER A 221 -21.31 0.32 10.30
N ASP A 222 -20.49 1.39 10.26
CA ASP A 222 -19.57 1.65 9.17
C ASP A 222 -18.42 0.66 9.18
N VAL A 223 -17.88 0.34 10.37
CA VAL A 223 -16.84 -0.67 10.49
C VAL A 223 -17.35 -2.05 10.06
N VAL A 224 -18.56 -2.46 10.49
CA VAL A 224 -19.16 -3.75 10.07
C VAL A 224 -19.29 -3.79 8.55
N ARG A 225 -19.88 -2.76 7.95
CA ARG A 225 -20.10 -2.68 6.50
C ARG A 225 -18.79 -2.77 5.72
N GLY A 226 -17.77 -2.00 6.11
CA GLY A 226 -16.47 -1.99 5.44
C GLY A 226 -15.72 -3.31 5.56
N MET A 227 -15.74 -3.94 6.73
CA MET A 227 -15.08 -5.24 6.94
C MET A 227 -15.79 -6.37 6.18
N GLU A 228 -17.14 -6.35 6.10
CA GLU A 228 -17.90 -7.29 5.27
C GLU A 228 -17.59 -7.09 3.78
N THR A 229 -17.52 -5.83 3.33
CA THR A 229 -17.17 -5.50 1.95
C THR A 229 -15.76 -5.97 1.61
N ALA A 230 -14.76 -5.66 2.41
CA ALA A 230 -13.39 -6.13 2.22
C ALA A 230 -13.31 -7.67 2.21
N SER A 231 -14.08 -8.34 3.09
CA SER A 231 -14.13 -9.80 3.16
C SER A 231 -14.84 -10.45 1.99
N ARG A 232 -15.75 -9.74 1.33
CA ARG A 232 -16.39 -10.18 0.08
C ARG A 232 -15.39 -10.13 -1.06
N HIS A 233 -14.71 -9.00 -1.23
CA HIS A 233 -13.76 -8.78 -2.32
C HIS A 233 -12.53 -9.69 -2.23
N ASN A 234 -12.00 -9.92 -1.03
CA ASN A 234 -10.86 -10.84 -0.87
C ASN A 234 -11.27 -12.33 -0.87
N GLY A 235 -12.53 -12.68 -1.15
CA GLY A 235 -13.02 -14.05 -1.26
C GLY A 235 -13.23 -14.77 0.09
N LEU A 236 -13.08 -14.09 1.23
CA LEU A 236 -13.21 -14.72 2.54
C LEU A 236 -14.66 -15.13 2.84
N ILE A 237 -15.64 -14.29 2.44
CA ILE A 237 -17.07 -14.62 2.57
C ILE A 237 -17.45 -15.80 1.67
N ALA A 238 -16.96 -15.85 0.44
CA ALA A 238 -17.21 -16.99 -0.46
C ALA A 238 -16.66 -18.30 0.13
N LYS A 239 -15.51 -18.25 0.80
CA LYS A 239 -14.88 -19.43 1.41
C LYS A 239 -15.51 -19.88 2.73
N ARG A 240 -16.00 -18.97 3.56
CA ARG A 240 -16.39 -19.24 4.95
C ARG A 240 -17.87 -18.96 5.27
N GLY A 241 -18.58 -18.29 4.38
CA GLY A 241 -19.95 -17.84 4.59
C GLY A 241 -20.07 -16.52 5.34
N LEU A 242 -21.08 -15.72 4.99
CA LEU A 242 -21.31 -14.38 5.57
C LEU A 242 -21.56 -14.45 7.09
N GLY A 243 -22.30 -15.45 7.57
CA GLY A 243 -22.61 -15.59 8.99
C GLY A 243 -21.37 -15.75 9.86
N VAL A 244 -20.41 -16.59 9.42
CA VAL A 244 -19.14 -16.80 10.13
C VAL A 244 -18.31 -15.50 10.14
N ILE A 245 -18.20 -14.83 9.00
CA ILE A 245 -17.42 -13.59 8.89
C ILE A 245 -18.03 -12.49 9.74
N ARG A 246 -19.36 -12.34 9.72
CA ARG A 246 -20.08 -11.37 10.57
C ARG A 246 -19.88 -11.66 12.06
N ALA A 247 -19.90 -12.92 12.48
CA ALA A 247 -19.63 -13.29 13.87
C ALA A 247 -18.20 -12.90 14.30
N VAL A 248 -17.20 -13.12 13.45
CA VAL A 248 -15.81 -12.70 13.70
C VAL A 248 -15.73 -11.18 13.82
N ILE A 249 -16.33 -10.44 12.89
CA ILE A 249 -16.35 -8.96 12.92
C ILE A 249 -17.00 -8.46 14.22
N LEU A 250 -18.19 -8.93 14.54
CA LEU A 250 -18.91 -8.48 15.73
C LEU A 250 -18.18 -8.82 17.04
N GLY A 251 -17.57 -10.00 17.10
CA GLY A 251 -16.78 -10.45 18.25
C GLY A 251 -15.50 -9.62 18.43
N ALA A 252 -14.78 -9.33 17.35
CA ALA A 252 -13.58 -8.51 17.39
C ALA A 252 -13.89 -7.06 17.75
N LEU A 253 -14.97 -6.48 17.18
CA LEU A 253 -15.46 -5.14 17.52
C LEU A 253 -15.80 -5.01 18.99
N ALA A 254 -16.57 -5.96 19.54
CA ALA A 254 -16.95 -5.94 20.95
C ALA A 254 -15.74 -5.97 21.88
N LYS A 255 -14.76 -6.84 21.59
CA LYS A 255 -13.51 -6.94 22.34
C LYS A 255 -12.67 -5.66 22.25
N GLY A 256 -12.61 -5.05 21.07
CA GLY A 256 -11.92 -3.77 20.85
C GLY A 256 -12.60 -2.63 21.60
N ALA A 257 -13.93 -2.52 21.52
CA ALA A 257 -14.71 -1.48 22.17
C ALA A 257 -14.63 -1.54 23.71
N ALA A 258 -14.45 -2.73 24.26
CA ALA A 258 -14.21 -2.91 25.70
C ALA A 258 -12.81 -2.40 26.15
N ARG A 259 -11.92 -2.06 25.22
CA ARG A 259 -10.58 -1.50 25.49
C ARG A 259 -10.36 -0.26 24.63
N PRO A 260 -11.05 0.86 24.91
CA PRO A 260 -11.03 2.04 24.06
C PRO A 260 -9.62 2.55 23.79
N TYR A 261 -9.47 3.22 22.66
CA TYR A 261 -8.22 3.88 22.32
C TYR A 261 -7.88 4.97 23.37
N PRO A 262 -6.60 5.19 23.73
CA PRO A 262 -6.22 6.28 24.61
C PRO A 262 -6.52 7.64 23.97
N ASP A 263 -6.49 8.72 24.74
CA ASP A 263 -6.61 10.06 24.20
C ASP A 263 -5.44 10.37 23.24
N LEU A 264 -5.73 11.06 22.13
CA LEU A 264 -4.72 11.45 21.17
C LEU A 264 -3.76 12.47 21.80
N THR A 265 -2.54 12.06 22.07
CA THR A 265 -1.48 12.98 22.47
C THR A 265 -0.81 13.60 21.25
N SER A 266 -0.14 14.76 21.40
CA SER A 266 0.55 15.45 20.31
C SER A 266 1.67 14.60 19.63
N ARG A 267 2.09 13.49 20.25
CA ARG A 267 3.11 12.55 19.73
C ARG A 267 2.54 11.38 18.93
N GLU A 268 1.26 11.08 19.02
CA GLU A 268 0.68 9.83 18.47
C GLU A 268 0.12 9.94 17.06
N VAL A 269 0.31 11.07 16.37
CA VAL A 269 -0.03 11.21 14.95
C VAL A 269 1.04 10.62 14.02
N THR A 270 1.99 9.90 14.57
CA THR A 270 2.97 9.11 13.80
C THR A 270 2.51 7.66 13.70
N VAL A 271 1.38 7.40 13.08
CA VAL A 271 0.96 6.05 12.68
C VAL A 271 1.01 5.98 11.15
N GLY A 272 2.09 5.37 10.70
CA GLY A 272 2.28 4.83 9.36
C GLY A 272 1.79 5.70 8.19
N VAL A 273 2.75 6.45 7.59
CA VAL A 273 2.63 7.11 6.27
C VAL A 273 1.70 8.34 6.26
N ALA A 274 2.21 9.36 6.72
CA ALA A 274 2.16 10.80 6.48
C ALA A 274 2.15 11.51 7.82
N THR A 275 3.29 12.11 8.17
CA THR A 275 3.34 13.17 9.20
C THR A 275 2.51 14.32 8.66
N ILE A 276 1.22 14.37 8.97
CA ILE A 276 0.49 15.61 8.89
C ILE A 276 0.91 16.38 10.13
N ALA A 277 1.82 17.33 9.94
CA ALA A 277 2.17 18.31 10.96
C ALA A 277 0.90 19.10 11.30
N LEU A 278 0.25 18.73 12.41
CA LEU A 278 -0.94 19.44 12.94
C LEU A 278 -0.60 20.83 13.53
N SER A 279 0.65 21.30 13.35
CA SER A 279 1.06 22.65 13.76
C SER A 279 0.57 23.79 12.85
N SER A 280 -0.07 23.51 11.73
CA SER A 280 -0.58 24.52 10.80
C SER A 280 -2.09 24.79 10.89
N TRP A 281 -2.77 24.23 11.89
CA TRP A 281 -4.19 24.50 12.14
C TRP A 281 -4.35 25.29 13.46
N ARG A 282 -4.03 26.59 13.40
CA ARG A 282 -4.54 27.61 14.29
C ARG A 282 -5.42 28.57 13.50
#